data_44c1ed34360a31451fb9d781c5a1497a
#
_entry.id   44c1ed34360a31451fb9d781c5a1497a
#
_cell.length_a   1.000
_cell.length_b   1.000
_cell.length_c   1.000
_cell.angle_alpha   90.00
_cell.angle_beta   90.00
_cell.angle_gamma   90.00
#
_symmetry.space_group_name_H-M   'P 1'
#
loop_
_entity.id
_entity.type
_entity.pdbx_description
1 polymer ?
#
loop_
_entity_poly.entity_id
_entity_poly.type
_entity_poly.pdbx_seq_one_letter_code
_entity_poly.pdbx_strand_id
1 'polypeptide(L)'
;MTTDNLLPKVKANLILTHDADDELLLHYIKAAVSYAESYQHVAEGYYTENIMPPTTEQAVIMLSSHFYESRDGSTGGFFADNVQAAHQVWNTVNLLLRLDREWKV
;
A
#
# COMPACT_ATOMS: atom_id res chain seq x y z
N MET A 1 -15.84 -0.79 4.43
CA MET A 1 -14.99 -1.03 3.24
C MET A 1 -13.55 -0.89 3.61
N THR A 2 -12.75 -1.84 3.19
CA THR A 2 -11.33 -1.86 3.53
C THR A 2 -10.62 -0.57 3.13
N THR A 3 -10.87 -0.10 1.91
CA THR A 3 -10.21 1.10 1.39
C THR A 3 -10.50 2.32 2.25
N ASP A 4 -11.76 2.50 2.63
CA ASP A 4 -12.14 3.64 3.45
C ASP A 4 -11.51 3.56 4.83
N ASN A 5 -11.40 2.35 5.39
CA ASN A 5 -10.79 2.15 6.70
C ASN A 5 -9.30 2.43 6.68
N LEU A 6 -8.66 2.24 5.54
CA LEU A 6 -7.22 2.42 5.43
C LEU A 6 -6.82 3.88 5.22
N LEU A 7 -7.74 4.72 4.73
CA LEU A 7 -7.40 6.11 4.45
C LEU A 7 -6.82 6.85 5.66
N PRO A 8 -7.47 6.79 6.84
CA PRO A 8 -6.90 7.48 8.00
C PRO A 8 -5.53 6.93 8.38
N LYS A 9 -5.32 5.64 8.21
CA LYS A 9 -4.04 5.01 8.56
C LYS A 9 -2.93 5.45 7.62
N VAL A 10 -3.23 5.54 6.32
CA VAL A 10 -2.25 6.02 5.35
C VAL A 10 -1.94 7.48 5.60
N LYS A 11 -2.96 8.29 5.89
CA LYS A 11 -2.73 9.70 6.18
C LYS A 11 -1.88 9.87 7.42
N ALA A 12 -2.11 9.06 8.45
CA ALA A 12 -1.29 9.12 9.65
C ALA A 12 0.16 8.72 9.35
N ASN A 13 0.35 7.72 8.52
CA ASN A 13 1.68 7.28 8.13
C ASN A 13 2.43 8.37 7.37
N LEU A 14 1.72 9.16 6.58
CA LEU A 14 2.30 10.26 5.80
C LEU A 14 2.31 11.58 6.55
N ILE A 15 1.71 11.62 7.74
CA ILE A 15 1.60 12.82 8.56
C ILE A 15 0.85 13.92 7.81
N LEU A 16 -0.25 13.54 7.17
CA LEU A 16 -1.10 14.47 6.44
C LEU A 16 -2.26 14.91 7.32
N THR A 17 -2.48 16.22 7.38
CA THR A 17 -3.54 16.79 8.21
C THR A 17 -4.66 17.42 7.39
N HIS A 18 -4.50 17.47 6.06
CA HIS A 18 -5.51 18.04 5.18
C HIS A 18 -6.20 16.94 4.38
N ASP A 19 -7.30 17.30 3.74
CA ASP A 19 -8.10 16.36 2.96
C ASP A 19 -7.99 16.56 1.46
N ALA A 20 -7.08 17.42 1.01
CA ALA A 20 -7.01 17.81 -0.39
C ALA A 20 -6.68 16.62 -1.30
N ASP A 21 -5.93 15.65 -0.79
CA ASP A 21 -5.49 14.53 -1.62
C ASP A 21 -6.21 13.23 -1.28
N ASP A 22 -7.36 13.30 -0.59
CA ASP A 22 -8.05 12.08 -0.17
C ASP A 22 -8.45 11.21 -1.34
N GLU A 23 -8.97 11.78 -2.43
CA GLU A 23 -9.36 10.98 -3.58
C GLU A 23 -8.17 10.30 -4.23
N LEU A 24 -7.07 11.02 -4.31
CA LEU A 24 -5.84 10.46 -4.88
C LEU A 24 -5.32 9.33 -3.99
N LEU A 25 -5.34 9.53 -2.68
CA LEU A 25 -4.91 8.49 -1.76
C LEU A 25 -5.79 7.25 -1.84
N LEU A 26 -7.10 7.44 -1.97
CA LEU A 26 -8.00 6.30 -2.14
C LEU A 26 -7.67 5.51 -3.39
N HIS A 27 -7.30 6.20 -4.46
CA HIS A 27 -6.88 5.54 -5.69
C HIS A 27 -5.62 4.70 -5.45
N TYR A 28 -4.64 5.25 -4.76
CA TYR A 28 -3.41 4.52 -4.47
C TYR A 28 -3.66 3.35 -3.53
N ILE A 29 -4.56 3.51 -2.57
CA ILE A 29 -4.91 2.42 -1.67
C ILE A 29 -5.55 1.27 -2.44
N LYS A 30 -6.46 1.58 -3.37
CA LYS A 30 -7.07 0.55 -4.19
C LYS A 30 -6.02 -0.19 -5.02
N ALA A 31 -5.07 0.54 -5.57
CA ALA A 31 -4.01 -0.09 -6.35
C ALA A 31 -3.15 -0.99 -5.46
N ALA A 32 -2.85 -0.54 -4.25
CA ALA A 32 -2.05 -1.33 -3.32
C ALA A 32 -2.78 -2.58 -2.87
N VAL A 33 -4.08 -2.47 -2.60
CA VAL A 33 -4.88 -3.65 -2.23
C VAL A 33 -4.93 -4.64 -3.38
N SER A 34 -5.12 -4.14 -4.60
CA SER A 34 -5.13 -5.01 -5.77
C SER A 34 -3.80 -5.73 -5.95
N TYR A 35 -2.69 -5.02 -5.73
CA TYR A 35 -1.37 -5.63 -5.78
C TYR A 35 -1.24 -6.74 -4.72
N ALA A 36 -1.71 -6.46 -3.50
CA ALA A 36 -1.63 -7.44 -2.42
C ALA A 36 -2.43 -8.71 -2.76
N GLU A 37 -3.64 -8.53 -3.26
CA GLU A 37 -4.47 -9.66 -3.63
C GLU A 37 -3.83 -10.50 -4.72
N SER A 38 -3.26 -9.84 -5.71
CA SER A 38 -2.60 -10.51 -6.81
C SER A 38 -1.36 -11.27 -6.34
N TYR A 39 -0.56 -10.63 -5.51
CA TYR A 39 0.66 -11.24 -4.99
C TYR A 39 0.34 -12.46 -4.15
N GLN A 40 -0.73 -12.39 -3.36
CA GLN A 40 -1.11 -13.48 -2.45
C GLN A 40 -1.96 -14.54 -3.13
N HIS A 41 -2.29 -14.36 -4.41
CA HIS A 41 -3.08 -15.31 -5.19
C HIS A 41 -4.48 -15.51 -4.63
N VAL A 42 -5.06 -14.44 -4.12
CA VAL A 42 -6.46 -14.45 -3.70
C VAL A 42 -7.28 -13.72 -4.76
N ALA A 43 -8.58 -13.92 -4.73
CA ALA A 43 -9.46 -13.34 -5.72
C ALA A 43 -9.51 -11.83 -5.61
N GLU A 44 -9.71 -11.15 -6.73
CA GLU A 44 -9.92 -9.72 -6.73
C GLU A 44 -11.14 -9.41 -5.85
N GLY A 45 -10.99 -8.40 -4.99
CA GLY A 45 -12.04 -8.05 -4.06
C GLY A 45 -12.06 -8.87 -2.78
N TYR A 46 -11.09 -9.77 -2.63
CA TYR A 46 -11.03 -10.62 -1.45
C TYR A 46 -11.07 -9.80 -0.16
N TYR A 47 -10.29 -8.72 -0.09
CA TYR A 47 -10.23 -7.91 1.12
C TYR A 47 -11.37 -6.91 1.23
N THR A 48 -12.27 -6.88 0.27
CA THR A 48 -13.52 -6.15 0.44
C THR A 48 -14.47 -6.94 1.34
N GLU A 49 -14.39 -8.27 1.28
CA GLU A 49 -15.29 -9.14 2.01
C GLU A 49 -14.64 -9.82 3.21
N ASN A 50 -13.33 -9.82 3.27
CA ASN A 50 -12.58 -10.50 4.32
C ASN A 50 -11.68 -9.54 5.06
N ILE A 51 -11.47 -9.79 6.35
CA ILE A 51 -10.61 -8.95 7.17
C ILE A 51 -9.16 -9.12 6.71
N MET A 52 -8.50 -7.99 6.52
CA MET A 52 -7.11 -7.99 6.10
C MET A 52 -6.21 -8.27 7.31
N PRO A 53 -5.29 -9.24 7.22
CA PRO A 53 -4.36 -9.49 8.31
C PRO A 53 -3.46 -8.27 8.57
N PRO A 54 -2.99 -8.08 9.81
CA PRO A 54 -2.17 -6.91 10.13
C PRO A 54 -0.91 -6.76 9.27
N THR A 55 -0.25 -7.85 8.91
CA THR A 55 0.96 -7.77 8.08
C THR A 55 0.62 -7.34 6.67
N THR A 56 -0.47 -7.82 6.12
CA THR A 56 -0.93 -7.38 4.81
C THR A 56 -1.36 -5.92 4.87
N GLU A 57 -2.05 -5.53 5.94
CA GLU A 57 -2.47 -4.13 6.10
C GLU A 57 -1.25 -3.22 6.13
N GLN A 58 -0.22 -3.60 6.87
CA GLN A 58 1.00 -2.80 6.93
C GLN A 58 1.65 -2.67 5.55
N ALA A 59 1.67 -3.75 4.80
CA ALA A 59 2.22 -3.71 3.45
C ALA A 59 1.43 -2.75 2.55
N VAL A 60 0.11 -2.78 2.65
CA VAL A 60 -0.75 -1.90 1.86
C VAL A 60 -0.52 -0.44 2.24
N ILE A 61 -0.39 -0.17 3.55
CA ILE A 61 -0.12 1.20 4.00
C ILE A 61 1.21 1.69 3.46
N MET A 62 2.25 0.87 3.55
CA MET A 62 3.57 1.24 3.04
C MET A 62 3.56 1.48 1.55
N LEU A 63 2.89 0.60 0.80
CA LEU A 63 2.85 0.72 -0.65
C LEU A 63 2.04 1.94 -1.08
N SER A 64 0.91 2.18 -0.42
CA SER A 64 0.10 3.36 -0.71
C SER A 64 0.90 4.64 -0.47
N SER A 65 1.63 4.68 0.64
CA SER A 65 2.45 5.83 0.99
C SER A 65 3.57 6.02 -0.03
N HIS A 66 4.18 4.92 -0.47
CA HIS A 66 5.23 4.96 -1.47
C HIS A 66 4.70 5.53 -2.79
N PHE A 67 3.51 5.07 -3.22
CA PHE A 67 2.89 5.60 -4.44
C PHE A 67 2.65 7.09 -4.31
N TYR A 68 2.16 7.53 -3.16
CA TYR A 68 1.87 8.94 -2.95
C TYR A 68 3.13 9.79 -3.00
N GLU A 69 4.18 9.34 -2.33
CA GLU A 69 5.41 10.11 -2.25
C GLU A 69 6.20 10.13 -3.54
N SER A 70 6.02 9.12 -4.38
CA SER A 70 6.74 9.04 -5.65
C SER A 70 5.89 9.42 -6.85
N ARG A 71 4.69 9.98 -6.63
CA ARG A 71 3.77 10.32 -7.72
C ARG A 71 4.31 11.38 -8.67
N ASP A 72 5.19 12.24 -8.14
CA ASP A 72 5.83 13.27 -8.94
C ASP A 72 7.31 12.97 -8.99
N GLY A 73 7.74 12.42 -10.11
CA GLY A 73 9.11 11.99 -10.25
C GLY A 73 10.14 13.11 -10.08
N SER A 74 9.73 14.36 -10.30
CA SER A 74 10.66 15.47 -10.18
C SER A 74 10.81 15.94 -8.74
N THR A 75 9.77 15.76 -7.93
CA THR A 75 9.80 16.15 -6.52
C THR A 75 9.66 14.96 -5.61
N GLY A 76 9.58 13.81 -6.19
CA GLY A 76 9.56 12.58 -5.45
C GLY A 76 10.75 12.43 -4.58
N GLY A 77 11.65 13.38 -4.73
CA GLY A 77 12.70 13.66 -3.81
C GLY A 77 13.42 12.44 -3.31
N PHE A 78 12.99 12.01 -2.17
CA PHE A 78 13.65 10.91 -1.48
C PHE A 78 13.77 9.66 -2.35
N PHE A 79 12.66 9.22 -2.92
CA PHE A 79 12.67 7.98 -3.71
C PHE A 79 13.21 8.19 -5.11
N ALA A 80 13.03 9.38 -5.68
CA ALA A 80 13.57 9.66 -7.01
C ALA A 80 15.09 9.63 -7.00
N ASP A 81 15.70 10.10 -5.91
CA ASP A 81 17.15 10.19 -5.79
C ASP A 81 17.76 9.00 -5.05
N ASN A 82 16.94 8.11 -4.51
CA ASN A 82 17.42 7.00 -3.69
C ASN A 82 16.79 5.70 -4.14
N VAL A 83 17.39 5.11 -5.16
CA VAL A 83 16.93 3.84 -5.72
C VAL A 83 16.94 2.74 -4.67
N GLN A 84 17.93 2.77 -3.79
CA GLN A 84 18.04 1.74 -2.76
C GLN A 84 16.89 1.81 -1.77
N ALA A 85 16.46 3.01 -1.39
CA ALA A 85 15.32 3.17 -0.50
C ALA A 85 14.05 2.64 -1.15
N ALA A 86 13.87 2.90 -2.44
CA ALA A 86 12.71 2.39 -3.17
C ALA A 86 12.74 0.86 -3.20
N HIS A 87 13.91 0.27 -3.46
CA HIS A 87 14.03 -1.18 -3.45
C HIS A 87 13.69 -1.76 -2.09
N GLN A 88 14.09 -1.09 -1.02
CA GLN A 88 13.78 -1.56 0.33
C GLN A 88 12.28 -1.55 0.61
N VAL A 89 11.58 -0.53 0.13
CA VAL A 89 10.12 -0.50 0.28
C VAL A 89 9.51 -1.72 -0.40
N TRP A 90 9.86 -1.96 -1.66
CA TRP A 90 9.30 -3.10 -2.39
C TRP A 90 9.67 -4.42 -1.75
N ASN A 91 10.91 -4.56 -1.30
CA ASN A 91 11.34 -5.79 -0.64
C ASN A 91 10.55 -6.03 0.64
N THR A 92 10.34 -4.99 1.44
CA THR A 92 9.60 -5.11 2.68
C THR A 92 8.13 -5.42 2.42
N VAL A 93 7.52 -4.72 1.46
CA VAL A 93 6.13 -4.97 1.10
C VAL A 93 5.96 -6.42 0.67
N ASN A 94 6.84 -6.90 -0.20
CA ASN A 94 6.73 -8.27 -0.69
C ASN A 94 6.94 -9.29 0.42
N LEU A 95 7.85 -9.02 1.34
CA LEU A 95 8.06 -9.90 2.47
C LEU A 95 6.82 -9.98 3.35
N LEU A 96 6.23 -8.83 3.67
CA LEU A 96 5.03 -8.80 4.50
C LEU A 96 3.87 -9.51 3.83
N LEU A 97 3.69 -9.30 2.54
CA LEU A 97 2.61 -9.97 1.80
C LEU A 97 2.82 -11.47 1.74
N ARG A 98 4.06 -11.89 1.67
CA ARG A 98 4.37 -13.32 1.62
C ARG A 98 3.98 -14.03 2.91
N LEU A 99 4.05 -13.35 4.04
CA LEU A 99 3.71 -13.95 5.32
C LEU A 99 2.25 -14.40 5.37
N ASP A 100 1.38 -13.68 4.65
CA ASP A 100 -0.04 -13.99 4.65
C ASP A 100 -0.48 -14.67 3.36
N ARG A 101 0.48 -15.04 2.54
CA ARG A 101 0.18 -15.67 1.26
C ARG A 101 -0.43 -17.04 1.47
N GLU A 102 -1.40 -17.35 0.61
CA GLU A 102 -2.04 -18.66 0.62
C GLU A 102 -1.05 -19.70 0.13
N TRP A 103 -0.73 -20.65 0.96
CA TRP A 103 0.23 -21.70 0.61
C TRP A 103 -0.43 -22.98 0.16
N LYS A 104 -1.71 -22.97 -0.05
CA LYS A 104 -2.39 -24.15 -0.57
C LYS A 104 -1.97 -24.41 -1.98
N VAL A 105 -1.75 -25.62 -2.26
CA VAL A 105 -1.37 -26.03 -3.60
C VAL A 105 -2.38 -26.98 -4.14
#